data_70397c70212f9409ff3f3224151de4b6
#
_entry.id   70397c70212f9409ff3f3224151de4b6
#
_cell.length_a   1.000
_cell.length_b   1.000
_cell.length_c   1.000
_cell.angle_alpha   90.00
_cell.angle_beta   90.00
_cell.angle_gamma   90.00
#
_symmetry.space_group_name_H-M   'P 1'
#
loop_
_entity.id
_entity.type
_entity.pdbx_description
1 polymer ?
#
loop_
_entity_poly.entity_id
_entity_poly.type
_entity_poly.pdbx_seq_one_letter_code
_entity_poly.pdbx_strand_id
1 'polypeptide(L)'
;VILLIAAMLLLSAFFSGMEIAFTSKNRLKLEIDRKQSRMFDRIAAVFARNPGQYITTILVGNNIALVVYSLSMSILLRQVYGWLHWEELAASGSVALDTIVSTLIIIFVAEFLPKSIFKNNPNFYYRALAPVIYFFYILLYPLARFTTLLSHGILRLMGRRVKNQDTTPNFNREDLAALLEANNTEQHAEP
;
A
#
# COMPACT_ATOMS: atom_id res chain seq x y z
N VAL A 1 11.22 21.93 -7.37
CA VAL A 1 10.34 21.61 -6.25
C VAL A 1 9.03 21.02 -6.72
N ILE A 2 8.26 21.66 -7.59
CA ILE A 2 6.94 21.20 -8.08
C ILE A 2 7.00 19.80 -8.70
N LEU A 3 7.98 19.54 -9.57
CA LEU A 3 8.15 18.21 -10.17
C LEU A 3 8.41 17.13 -9.13
N LEU A 4 9.19 17.44 -8.09
CA LEU A 4 9.47 16.51 -7.00
C LEU A 4 8.22 16.23 -6.17
N ILE A 5 7.43 17.26 -5.87
CA ILE A 5 6.14 17.12 -5.19
C ILE A 5 5.20 16.20 -5.98
N ALA A 6 5.05 16.45 -7.29
CA ALA A 6 4.21 15.64 -8.16
C ALA A 6 4.70 14.18 -8.23
N ALA A 7 6.01 13.96 -8.34
CA ALA A 7 6.59 12.63 -8.36
C ALA A 7 6.35 11.87 -7.04
N MET A 8 6.50 12.54 -5.90
CA MET A 8 6.26 11.93 -4.58
C MET A 8 4.77 11.64 -4.33
N LEU A 9 3.87 12.52 -4.77
CA LEU A 9 2.43 12.26 -4.71
C LEU A 9 2.04 11.05 -5.56
N LEU A 10 2.56 10.95 -6.79
CA LEU A 10 2.32 9.79 -7.66
C LEU A 10 2.89 8.50 -7.07
N LEU A 11 4.06 8.56 -6.47
CA LEU A 11 4.70 7.41 -5.83
C LEU A 11 3.91 6.96 -4.59
N SER A 12 3.47 7.90 -3.76
CA SER A 12 2.60 7.62 -2.62
C SER A 12 1.25 7.04 -3.07
N ALA A 13 0.63 7.64 -4.09
CA ALA A 13 -0.61 7.14 -4.70
C ALA A 13 -0.46 5.71 -5.23
N PHE A 14 0.67 5.40 -5.85
CA PHE A 14 1.01 4.06 -6.32
C PHE A 14 1.08 3.06 -5.16
N PHE A 15 1.83 3.36 -4.10
CA PHE A 15 1.94 2.46 -2.94
C PHE A 15 0.60 2.28 -2.23
N SER A 16 -0.15 3.38 -2.03
CA SER A 16 -1.46 3.37 -1.39
C SER A 16 -2.50 2.55 -2.18
N GLY A 17 -2.48 2.68 -3.52
CA GLY A 17 -3.30 1.86 -4.42
C GLY A 17 -2.92 0.38 -4.40
N MET A 18 -1.61 0.07 -4.42
CA MET A 18 -1.12 -1.30 -4.38
C MET A 18 -1.41 -2.01 -3.04
N GLU A 19 -1.47 -1.27 -1.94
CA GLU A 19 -1.93 -1.80 -0.65
C GLU A 19 -3.37 -2.32 -0.75
N ILE A 20 -4.28 -1.52 -1.29
CA ILE A 20 -5.68 -1.91 -1.49
C ILE A 20 -5.80 -3.04 -2.52
N ALA A 21 -5.07 -2.98 -3.64
CA ALA A 21 -5.09 -4.04 -4.63
C ALA A 21 -4.66 -5.38 -4.04
N PHE A 22 -3.65 -5.37 -3.17
CA PHE A 22 -3.17 -6.58 -2.51
C PHE A 22 -4.16 -7.13 -1.48
N THR A 23 -4.79 -6.30 -0.68
CA THR A 23 -5.72 -6.72 0.37
C THR A 23 -7.09 -7.11 -0.17
N SER A 24 -7.55 -6.46 -1.24
CA SER A 24 -8.88 -6.68 -1.84
C SER A 24 -8.89 -7.68 -3.00
N LYS A 25 -7.72 -8.24 -3.40
CA LYS A 25 -7.63 -9.18 -4.51
C LYS A 25 -8.39 -10.48 -4.24
N ASN A 26 -9.11 -10.96 -5.25
CA ASN A 26 -9.70 -12.29 -5.21
C ASN A 26 -8.65 -13.35 -5.61
N ARG A 27 -8.28 -14.20 -4.65
CA ARG A 27 -7.24 -15.24 -4.83
C ARG A 27 -7.61 -16.26 -5.89
N LEU A 28 -8.88 -16.67 -5.92
CA LEU A 28 -9.35 -17.67 -6.90
C LEU A 28 -9.24 -17.16 -8.33
N LYS A 29 -9.67 -15.92 -8.58
CA LYS A 29 -9.57 -15.28 -9.90
C LYS A 29 -8.12 -15.10 -10.33
N LEU A 30 -7.22 -14.75 -9.41
CA LEU A 30 -5.79 -14.66 -9.68
C LEU A 30 -5.16 -16.01 -10.03
N GLU A 31 -5.60 -17.11 -9.41
CA GLU A 31 -5.11 -18.47 -9.75
C GLU A 31 -5.55 -18.91 -11.14
N ILE A 32 -6.74 -18.57 -11.56
CA ILE A 32 -7.24 -18.82 -12.91
C ILE A 32 -6.41 -18.01 -13.94
N ASP A 33 -6.16 -16.74 -13.64
CA ASP A 33 -5.39 -15.84 -14.50
C ASP A 33 -3.87 -16.15 -14.52
N ARG A 34 -3.34 -16.85 -13.51
CA ARG A 34 -1.91 -17.29 -13.45
C ARG A 34 -1.48 -18.07 -14.66
N LYS A 35 -2.34 -18.89 -15.24
CA LYS A 35 -2.03 -19.72 -16.42
C LYS A 35 -1.68 -18.89 -17.66
N GLN A 36 -1.85 -17.57 -17.65
CA GLN A 36 -1.66 -16.70 -18.81
C GLN A 36 -0.31 -15.97 -18.89
N SER A 37 0.47 -15.86 -17.80
CA SER A 37 1.75 -15.15 -17.80
C SER A 37 2.76 -15.72 -16.81
N ARG A 38 3.83 -16.34 -17.34
CA ARG A 38 4.94 -16.93 -16.54
C ARG A 38 5.68 -15.90 -15.69
N MET A 39 5.77 -14.64 -16.14
CA MET A 39 6.45 -13.57 -15.41
C MET A 39 5.64 -13.17 -14.17
N PHE A 40 4.34 -12.94 -14.35
CA PHE A 40 3.43 -12.61 -13.25
C PHE A 40 3.42 -13.73 -12.19
N ASP A 41 3.40 -14.99 -12.61
CA ASP A 41 3.41 -16.15 -11.71
C ASP A 41 4.62 -16.18 -10.78
N ARG A 42 5.81 -15.87 -11.31
CA ARG A 42 7.03 -15.80 -10.51
C ARG A 42 6.96 -14.68 -9.47
N ILE A 43 6.52 -13.48 -9.87
CA ILE A 43 6.39 -12.33 -9.00
C ILE A 43 5.32 -12.58 -7.92
N ALA A 44 4.16 -13.09 -8.33
CA ALA A 44 3.07 -13.40 -7.41
C ALA A 44 3.46 -14.47 -6.38
N ALA A 45 4.26 -15.47 -6.79
CA ALA A 45 4.78 -16.49 -5.90
C ALA A 45 5.73 -15.92 -4.83
N VAL A 46 6.57 -14.92 -5.19
CA VAL A 46 7.43 -14.22 -4.23
C VAL A 46 6.60 -13.49 -3.19
N PHE A 47 5.58 -12.77 -3.63
CA PHE A 47 4.69 -12.02 -2.71
C PHE A 47 3.82 -12.93 -1.85
N ALA A 48 3.39 -14.08 -2.39
CA ALA A 48 2.61 -15.07 -1.65
C ALA A 48 3.43 -15.77 -0.57
N ARG A 49 4.74 -15.98 -0.80
CA ARG A 49 5.64 -16.58 0.20
C ARG A 49 5.88 -15.68 1.41
N ASN A 50 5.93 -14.36 1.19
CA ASN A 50 6.25 -13.40 2.23
C ASN A 50 5.29 -12.19 2.19
N PRO A 51 3.99 -12.37 2.49
CA PRO A 51 2.99 -11.30 2.41
C PRO A 51 3.29 -10.16 3.40
N GLY A 52 3.80 -10.47 4.58
CA GLY A 52 4.21 -9.46 5.55
C GLY A 52 5.34 -8.56 5.03
N GLN A 53 6.35 -9.15 4.39
CA GLN A 53 7.44 -8.38 3.78
C GLN A 53 6.93 -7.48 2.63
N TYR A 54 5.98 -7.97 1.83
CA TYR A 54 5.35 -7.19 0.77
C TYR A 54 4.61 -5.96 1.32
N ILE A 55 3.76 -6.17 2.34
CA ILE A 55 3.03 -5.07 2.99
C ILE A 55 4.00 -4.07 3.63
N THR A 56 5.00 -4.55 4.35
CA THR A 56 6.02 -3.68 4.97
C THR A 56 6.75 -2.85 3.91
N THR A 57 7.08 -3.43 2.75
CA THR A 57 7.71 -2.70 1.64
C THR A 57 6.83 -1.56 1.14
N ILE A 58 5.55 -1.80 0.95
CA ILE A 58 4.58 -0.78 0.52
C ILE A 58 4.48 0.35 1.56
N LEU A 59 4.34 0.00 2.83
CA LEU A 59 4.23 0.98 3.92
C LEU A 59 5.49 1.83 4.05
N VAL A 60 6.66 1.21 3.99
CA VAL A 60 7.95 1.92 4.03
C VAL A 60 8.09 2.85 2.82
N GLY A 61 7.79 2.35 1.62
CA GLY A 61 7.85 3.15 0.39
C GLY A 61 6.90 4.34 0.43
N ASN A 62 5.67 4.13 0.89
CA ASN A 62 4.69 5.20 1.05
C ASN A 62 5.17 6.27 2.04
N ASN A 63 5.68 5.85 3.21
CA ASN A 63 6.17 6.78 4.21
C ASN A 63 7.38 7.60 3.71
N ILE A 64 8.31 7.00 2.98
CA ILE A 64 9.42 7.73 2.36
C ILE A 64 8.89 8.79 1.39
N ALA A 65 7.96 8.41 0.52
CA ALA A 65 7.36 9.35 -0.44
C ALA A 65 6.66 10.51 0.27
N LEU A 66 5.89 10.24 1.33
CA LEU A 66 5.19 11.26 2.11
C LEU A 66 6.14 12.21 2.85
N VAL A 67 7.24 11.72 3.42
CA VAL A 67 8.25 12.55 4.08
C VAL A 67 8.92 13.50 3.09
N VAL A 68 9.36 12.99 1.94
CA VAL A 68 9.98 13.81 0.90
C VAL A 68 8.99 14.83 0.33
N TYR A 69 7.73 14.41 0.13
CA TYR A 69 6.64 15.32 -0.24
C TYR A 69 6.47 16.46 0.76
N SER A 70 6.35 16.15 2.06
CA SER A 70 6.08 17.13 3.11
C SER A 70 7.19 18.17 3.19
N LEU A 71 8.46 17.74 3.13
CA LEU A 71 9.61 18.64 3.10
C LEU A 71 9.59 19.56 1.87
N SER A 72 9.28 18.99 0.71
CA SER A 72 9.23 19.75 -0.55
C SER A 72 8.05 20.72 -0.58
N MET A 73 6.91 20.33 -0.03
CA MET A 73 5.71 21.15 0.05
C MET A 73 5.89 22.35 0.99
N SER A 74 6.55 22.17 2.12
CA SER A 74 6.89 23.28 3.02
C SER A 74 7.75 24.34 2.31
N ILE A 75 8.72 23.92 1.49
CA ILE A 75 9.53 24.84 0.70
C ILE A 75 8.67 25.60 -0.33
N LEU A 76 7.75 24.89 -1.00
CA LEU A 76 6.84 25.51 -1.97
C LEU A 76 5.91 26.53 -1.32
N LEU A 77 5.30 26.17 -0.19
CA LEU A 77 4.37 27.06 0.50
C LEU A 77 5.03 28.36 0.97
N ARG A 78 6.26 28.28 1.47
CA ARG A 78 7.04 29.48 1.81
C ARG A 78 7.26 30.40 0.60
N GLN A 79 7.52 29.85 -0.58
CA GLN A 79 7.65 30.64 -1.82
C GLN A 79 6.31 31.30 -2.20
N VAL A 80 5.20 30.57 -2.05
CA VAL A 80 3.85 31.07 -2.34
C VAL A 80 3.47 32.20 -1.38
N TYR A 81 3.74 32.04 -0.09
CA TYR A 81 3.48 33.11 0.90
C TYR A 81 4.30 34.36 0.63
N GLY A 82 5.58 34.25 0.27
CA GLY A 82 6.41 35.38 -0.15
C GLY A 82 5.86 36.08 -1.39
N TRP A 83 5.34 35.34 -2.37
CA TRP A 83 4.71 35.92 -3.57
C TRP A 83 3.38 36.63 -3.27
N LEU A 84 2.61 36.16 -2.27
CA LEU A 84 1.36 36.75 -1.81
C LEU A 84 1.58 37.95 -0.87
N HIS A 85 2.83 38.36 -0.61
CA HIS A 85 3.18 39.40 0.37
C HIS A 85 2.68 39.13 1.79
N TRP A 86 2.50 37.87 2.16
CA TRP A 86 2.16 37.46 3.53
C TRP A 86 3.46 37.27 4.34
N GLU A 87 4.17 38.37 4.57
CA GLU A 87 5.52 38.37 5.16
C GLU A 87 5.58 37.74 6.55
N GLU A 88 4.54 37.92 7.34
CA GLU A 88 4.44 37.27 8.66
C GLU A 88 4.35 35.76 8.57
N LEU A 89 3.58 35.24 7.62
CA LEU A 89 3.48 33.78 7.39
C LEU A 89 4.72 33.21 6.71
N ALA A 90 5.36 33.96 5.84
CA ALA A 90 6.60 33.55 5.21
C ALA A 90 7.78 33.50 6.18
N ALA A 91 7.83 34.43 7.13
CA ALA A 91 8.90 34.56 8.12
C ALA A 91 8.68 33.67 9.35
N SER A 92 7.46 33.59 9.87
CA SER A 92 7.14 32.80 11.07
C SER A 92 6.91 31.31 10.77
N GLY A 93 6.77 30.96 9.47
CA GLY A 93 6.43 29.61 9.02
C GLY A 93 5.23 29.10 9.81
N SER A 94 4.03 29.35 9.33
CA SER A 94 2.84 28.79 9.97
C SER A 94 2.82 27.27 9.78
N VAL A 95 3.60 26.57 10.61
CA VAL A 95 3.70 25.09 10.59
C VAL A 95 2.32 24.46 10.60
N ALA A 96 1.36 25.08 11.29
CA ALA A 96 -0.01 24.59 11.34
C ALA A 96 -0.72 24.68 9.98
N LEU A 97 -0.62 25.81 9.28
CA LEU A 97 -1.21 25.98 7.94
C LEU A 97 -0.53 25.08 6.91
N ASP A 98 0.80 25.03 6.92
CA ASP A 98 1.55 24.14 6.03
C ASP A 98 1.13 22.68 6.22
N THR A 99 0.96 22.25 7.47
CA THR A 99 0.53 20.90 7.81
C THR A 99 -0.89 20.64 7.33
N ILE A 100 -1.82 21.54 7.57
CA ILE A 100 -3.23 21.37 7.15
C ILE A 100 -3.32 21.27 5.62
N VAL A 101 -2.73 22.23 4.91
CA VAL A 101 -2.78 22.25 3.43
C VAL A 101 -2.12 21.01 2.84
N SER A 102 -0.92 20.67 3.31
CA SER A 102 -0.19 19.49 2.85
C SER A 102 -0.95 18.20 3.12
N THR A 103 -1.54 18.07 4.31
CA THR A 103 -2.29 16.88 4.72
C THR A 103 -3.57 16.71 3.89
N LEU A 104 -4.31 17.78 3.62
CA LEU A 104 -5.50 17.70 2.76
C LEU A 104 -5.15 17.21 1.35
N ILE A 105 -4.06 17.71 0.77
CA ILE A 105 -3.60 17.26 -0.53
C ILE A 105 -3.23 15.76 -0.50
N ILE A 106 -2.48 15.31 0.52
CA ILE A 106 -2.11 13.90 0.70
C ILE A 106 -3.37 13.03 0.78
N ILE A 107 -4.30 13.36 1.67
CA ILE A 107 -5.50 12.56 1.89
C ILE A 107 -6.28 12.39 0.60
N PHE A 108 -6.51 13.46 -0.15
CA PHE A 108 -7.30 13.37 -1.37
C PHE A 108 -6.52 12.74 -2.52
N VAL A 109 -5.31 13.23 -2.82
CA VAL A 109 -4.58 12.88 -4.05
C VAL A 109 -3.77 11.60 -3.89
N ALA A 110 -3.12 11.41 -2.74
CA ALA A 110 -2.20 10.30 -2.55
C ALA A 110 -2.83 9.09 -1.84
N GLU A 111 -3.97 9.26 -1.15
CA GLU A 111 -4.62 8.16 -0.44
C GLU A 111 -6.03 7.86 -0.94
N PHE A 112 -6.96 8.81 -0.85
CA PHE A 112 -8.36 8.54 -1.14
C PHE A 112 -8.60 8.15 -2.62
N LEU A 113 -8.14 8.99 -3.56
CA LEU A 113 -8.34 8.73 -4.99
C LEU A 113 -7.71 7.41 -5.44
N PRO A 114 -6.43 7.12 -5.14
CA PRO A 114 -5.82 5.86 -5.56
C PRO A 114 -6.49 4.65 -4.94
N LYS A 115 -6.80 4.68 -3.64
CA LYS A 115 -7.50 3.59 -2.96
C LYS A 115 -8.87 3.31 -3.57
N SER A 116 -9.63 4.37 -3.92
CA SER A 116 -10.93 4.24 -4.57
C SER A 116 -10.81 3.62 -5.97
N ILE A 117 -9.85 4.09 -6.78
CA ILE A 117 -9.63 3.60 -8.14
C ILE A 117 -9.19 2.12 -8.12
N PHE A 118 -8.21 1.77 -7.30
CA PHE A 118 -7.66 0.41 -7.23
C PHE A 118 -8.65 -0.59 -6.64
N LYS A 119 -9.51 -0.16 -5.74
CA LYS A 119 -10.57 -0.99 -5.16
C LYS A 119 -11.59 -1.45 -6.20
N ASN A 120 -11.81 -0.68 -7.25
CA ASN A 120 -12.79 -1.02 -8.30
C ASN A 120 -12.38 -2.28 -9.09
N ASN A 121 -11.09 -2.41 -9.44
CA ASN A 121 -10.55 -3.57 -10.13
C ASN A 121 -9.20 -4.05 -9.54
N PRO A 122 -9.20 -4.59 -8.30
CA PRO A 122 -7.96 -4.88 -7.57
C PRO A 122 -7.08 -5.91 -8.27
N ASN A 123 -7.67 -6.93 -8.91
CA ASN A 123 -6.93 -7.96 -9.61
C ASN A 123 -6.20 -7.43 -10.85
N PHE A 124 -6.84 -6.51 -11.59
CA PHE A 124 -6.24 -5.87 -12.76
C PHE A 124 -5.00 -5.04 -12.35
N TYR A 125 -5.16 -4.15 -11.38
CA TYR A 125 -4.05 -3.30 -10.92
C TYR A 125 -2.92 -4.09 -10.28
N TYR A 126 -3.25 -5.09 -9.46
CA TYR A 126 -2.27 -5.98 -8.86
C TYR A 126 -1.42 -6.69 -9.92
N ARG A 127 -2.04 -7.18 -11.01
CA ARG A 127 -1.36 -7.85 -12.12
C ARG A 127 -0.55 -6.88 -12.98
N ALA A 128 -1.17 -5.76 -13.39
CA ALA A 128 -0.55 -4.80 -14.29
C ALA A 128 0.68 -4.12 -13.66
N LEU A 129 0.63 -3.82 -12.37
CA LEU A 129 1.68 -3.12 -11.64
C LEU A 129 2.64 -4.05 -10.88
N ALA A 130 2.45 -5.39 -10.98
CA ALA A 130 3.32 -6.37 -10.34
C ALA A 130 4.82 -6.19 -10.63
N PRO A 131 5.27 -5.91 -11.88
CA PRO A 131 6.69 -5.71 -12.15
C PRO A 131 7.24 -4.43 -11.50
N VAL A 132 6.43 -3.36 -11.44
CA VAL A 132 6.83 -2.08 -10.83
C VAL A 132 6.99 -2.24 -9.32
N ILE A 133 6.00 -2.85 -8.65
CA ILE A 133 6.10 -3.09 -7.20
C ILE A 133 7.21 -4.12 -6.88
N TYR A 134 7.51 -5.07 -7.76
CA TYR A 134 8.61 -6.00 -7.58
C TYR A 134 9.97 -5.30 -7.59
N PHE A 135 10.15 -4.29 -8.44
CA PHE A 135 11.33 -3.44 -8.43
C PHE A 135 11.49 -2.75 -7.05
N PHE A 136 10.44 -2.12 -6.54
CA PHE A 136 10.48 -1.50 -5.20
C PHE A 136 10.63 -2.53 -4.08
N TYR A 137 10.07 -3.72 -4.23
CA TYR A 137 10.24 -4.81 -3.27
C TYR A 137 11.71 -5.19 -3.11
N ILE A 138 12.46 -5.27 -4.20
CA ILE A 138 13.90 -5.55 -4.16
C ILE A 138 14.68 -4.35 -3.60
N LEU A 139 14.37 -3.14 -4.08
CA LEU A 139 15.06 -1.91 -3.69
C LEU A 139 14.90 -1.61 -2.19
N LEU A 140 13.70 -1.75 -1.66
CA LEU A 140 13.36 -1.47 -0.25
C LEU A 140 13.51 -2.70 0.65
N TYR A 141 13.90 -3.85 0.09
CA TYR A 141 14.03 -5.10 0.84
C TYR A 141 14.85 -4.97 2.14
N PRO A 142 16.06 -4.39 2.14
CA PRO A 142 16.86 -4.28 3.34
C PRO A 142 16.18 -3.42 4.41
N LEU A 143 15.54 -2.33 4.01
CA LEU A 143 14.86 -1.43 4.92
C LEU A 143 13.58 -2.05 5.50
N ALA A 144 12.78 -2.68 4.65
CA ALA A 144 11.58 -3.40 5.07
C ALA A 144 11.92 -4.58 6.00
N ARG A 145 13.02 -5.29 5.73
CA ARG A 145 13.50 -6.36 6.61
C ARG A 145 13.97 -5.85 7.96
N PHE A 146 14.67 -4.72 7.99
CA PHE A 146 15.06 -4.06 9.23
C PHE A 146 13.83 -3.69 10.07
N THR A 147 12.80 -3.08 9.47
CA THR A 147 11.54 -2.74 10.14
C THR A 147 10.84 -3.98 10.71
N THR A 148 10.79 -5.06 9.95
CA THR A 148 10.22 -6.34 10.40
C THR A 148 11.00 -6.93 11.58
N LEU A 149 12.33 -6.91 11.53
CA LEU A 149 13.17 -7.39 12.63
C LEU A 149 12.98 -6.57 13.90
N LEU A 150 12.90 -5.23 13.77
CA LEU A 150 12.61 -4.33 14.89
C LEU A 150 11.26 -4.64 15.52
N SER A 151 10.22 -4.81 14.70
CA SER A 151 8.87 -5.20 15.15
C SER A 151 8.88 -6.53 15.91
N HIS A 152 9.56 -7.54 15.39
CA HIS A 152 9.72 -8.84 16.07
C HIS A 152 10.48 -8.71 17.39
N GLY A 153 11.50 -7.85 17.45
CA GLY A 153 12.27 -7.55 18.66
C GLY A 153 11.38 -6.95 19.75
N ILE A 154 10.56 -5.95 19.39
CA ILE A 154 9.60 -5.29 20.31
C ILE A 154 8.57 -6.29 20.82
N LEU A 155 7.96 -7.09 19.93
CA LEU A 155 6.96 -8.11 20.31
C LEU A 155 7.55 -9.16 21.25
N ARG A 156 8.82 -9.54 21.04
CA ARG A 156 9.53 -10.48 21.92
C ARG A 156 9.79 -9.90 23.30
N LEU A 157 10.16 -8.61 23.39
CA LEU A 157 10.30 -7.89 24.65
C LEU A 157 8.97 -7.79 25.42
N MET A 158 7.83 -7.68 24.71
CA MET A 158 6.50 -7.67 25.30
C MET A 158 5.99 -9.07 25.73
N GLY A 159 6.85 -10.09 25.70
CA GLY A 159 6.52 -11.46 26.13
C GLY A 159 5.55 -12.22 25.21
N ARG A 160 5.20 -11.66 24.07
CA ARG A 160 4.40 -12.37 23.06
C ARG A 160 5.33 -13.23 22.20
N ARG A 161 5.17 -14.55 22.28
CA ARG A 161 5.77 -15.43 21.27
C ARG A 161 5.18 -15.06 19.92
N VAL A 162 6.04 -14.49 19.07
CA VAL A 162 5.70 -14.31 17.66
C VAL A 162 5.58 -15.71 17.07
N LYS A 163 4.37 -16.24 17.03
CA LYS A 163 4.07 -17.36 16.16
C LYS A 163 4.30 -16.80 14.76
N ASN A 164 5.30 -17.33 14.06
CA ASN A 164 5.45 -17.06 12.64
C ASN A 164 4.05 -17.28 12.07
N GLN A 165 3.40 -16.20 11.68
CA GLN A 165 2.25 -16.28 10.82
C GLN A 165 2.82 -16.71 9.46
N ASP A 166 3.18 -17.99 9.36
CA ASP A 166 3.02 -18.71 8.13
C ASP A 166 1.54 -18.56 7.78
N THR A 167 1.24 -17.45 7.12
CA THR A 167 -0.06 -17.22 6.51
C THR A 167 -0.16 -18.09 5.26
N THR A 168 0.00 -19.39 5.44
CA THR A 168 -0.85 -20.31 4.71
C THR A 168 -2.23 -20.05 5.30
N PRO A 169 -3.20 -19.53 4.55
CA PRO A 169 -4.58 -19.60 4.98
C PRO A 169 -4.84 -21.11 5.07
N ASN A 170 -4.81 -21.64 6.27
CA ASN A 170 -5.56 -22.84 6.51
C ASN A 170 -6.96 -22.46 6.05
N PHE A 171 -7.37 -23.02 4.93
CA PHE A 171 -8.77 -23.17 4.61
C PHE A 171 -9.35 -23.83 5.84
N ASN A 172 -9.93 -23.02 6.69
CA ASN A 172 -10.54 -23.55 7.89
C ASN A 172 -11.69 -24.42 7.37
N ARG A 173 -11.88 -25.59 7.97
CA ARG A 173 -13.02 -26.45 7.60
C ARG A 173 -14.34 -25.68 7.60
N GLU A 174 -14.42 -24.62 8.40
CA GLU A 174 -15.54 -23.69 8.47
C GLU A 174 -15.73 -22.87 7.19
N ASP A 175 -14.64 -22.39 6.53
CA ASP A 175 -14.73 -21.68 5.24
C ASP A 175 -15.16 -22.61 4.11
N LEU A 176 -14.71 -23.87 4.15
CA LEU A 176 -15.13 -24.91 3.20
C LEU A 176 -16.60 -25.30 3.41
N ALA A 177 -17.02 -25.43 4.68
CA ALA A 177 -18.42 -25.72 5.01
C ALA A 177 -19.35 -24.59 4.57
N ALA A 178 -18.99 -23.32 4.80
CA ALA A 178 -19.74 -22.16 4.35
C ALA A 178 -19.86 -22.08 2.83
N LEU A 179 -18.80 -22.42 2.08
CA LEU A 179 -18.82 -22.47 0.61
C LEU A 179 -19.70 -23.62 0.08
N LEU A 180 -19.68 -24.77 0.74
CA LEU A 180 -20.52 -25.91 0.37
C LEU A 180 -22.00 -25.63 0.67
N GLU A 181 -22.29 -24.94 1.76
CA GLU A 181 -23.63 -24.56 2.15
C GLU A 181 -24.21 -23.48 1.21
N ALA A 182 -23.39 -22.49 0.81
CA ALA A 182 -23.77 -21.50 -0.22
C ALA A 182 -24.06 -22.15 -1.58
N ASN A 183 -23.23 -23.10 -2.01
CA ASN A 183 -23.42 -23.81 -3.29
C ASN A 183 -24.65 -24.74 -3.28
N ASN A 184 -24.95 -25.38 -2.14
CA ASN A 184 -26.16 -26.18 -1.98
C ASN A 184 -27.44 -25.33 -1.98
N THR A 185 -27.38 -24.11 -1.46
CA THR A 185 -28.52 -23.19 -1.45
C THR A 185 -28.82 -22.68 -2.85
N GLU A 186 -27.82 -22.46 -3.69
CA GLU A 186 -28.03 -22.10 -5.10
C GLU A 186 -28.59 -23.25 -5.95
N GLN A 187 -28.20 -24.51 -5.68
CA GLN A 187 -28.72 -25.66 -6.42
C GLN A 187 -30.17 -26.03 -6.06
N HIS A 188 -30.68 -25.62 -4.89
CA HIS A 188 -32.04 -25.82 -4.48
C HIS A 188 -32.97 -24.63 -4.82
N ALA A 189 -32.45 -23.55 -5.41
CA ALA A 189 -33.20 -22.36 -5.79
C ALA A 189 -33.60 -22.32 -7.27
N GLU A 190 -33.26 -23.32 -8.07
CA GLU A 190 -33.81 -23.46 -9.43
C GLU A 190 -35.09 -24.34 -9.40
N PRO A 191 -36.22 -23.79 -9.85
CA PRO A 191 -37.50 -24.53 -9.99
C PRO A 191 -37.50 -25.47 -11.21
#